data_a50b70e02eb952116921e2ef3627096e
#
_entry.id   a50b70e02eb952116921e2ef3627096e
#
_cell.length_a   1.000
_cell.length_b   1.000
_cell.length_c   1.000
_cell.angle_alpha   90.00
_cell.angle_beta   90.00
_cell.angle_gamma   90.00
#
_symmetry.space_group_name_H-M   'P 1'
#
loop_
_entity.id
_entity.type
_entity.pdbx_description
1 polymer ?
#
loop_
_entity_poly.entity_id
_entity_poly.type
_entity_poly.pdbx_seq_one_letter_code
_entity_poly.pdbx_strand_id
1 'polypeptide(L)'
;EFPSYWSTMSNVFYSSTYTEIHGNPDLKPFSYYNVNLMWQIKRRYTLMAFASLKPDYFVQLPYQTTDRMAVIMKETNFDHSNSYGLQASAIFNAGKWLNGNVFAVGTFKHDKSNHFFDLPFNRKKLSVILGGTASVKLCSTQDLRLILNPFFQSKAIQGVYDISPIFNMDAKLQWSSHDGKWGVRLNGSNIFNNRFDTRSVQDNQDYRMKVNYNWASFTLAVIYKFGGYKEKTVKEVDTSRMGH
;
A
#
# COMPACT_ATOMS: atom_id res chain seq x y z
N GLU A 1 5.65 -16.40 -11.79
CA GLU A 1 4.19 -16.23 -11.71
C GLU A 1 3.57 -16.54 -13.06
N PHE A 2 2.50 -17.33 -13.06
CA PHE A 2 1.77 -17.67 -14.27
C PHE A 2 0.56 -16.73 -14.43
N PRO A 3 0.22 -16.33 -15.67
CA PRO A 3 -0.98 -15.55 -15.92
C PRO A 3 -2.23 -16.36 -15.57
N SER A 4 -3.30 -15.66 -15.23
CA SER A 4 -4.59 -16.33 -14.97
C SER A 4 -5.18 -16.88 -16.25
N TYR A 5 -6.03 -17.91 -16.14
CA TYR A 5 -6.75 -18.46 -17.29
C TYR A 5 -7.56 -17.38 -18.03
N TRP A 6 -8.21 -16.49 -17.28
CA TRP A 6 -9.00 -15.39 -17.84
C TRP A 6 -8.16 -14.37 -18.63
N SER A 7 -6.93 -14.12 -18.16
CA SER A 7 -6.01 -13.21 -18.83
C SER A 7 -5.49 -13.74 -20.16
N THR A 8 -5.48 -15.08 -20.33
CA THR A 8 -4.98 -15.75 -21.55
C THR A 8 -6.08 -16.10 -22.56
N MET A 9 -7.35 -15.87 -22.24
CA MET A 9 -8.45 -16.08 -23.20
C MET A 9 -8.44 -15.00 -24.29
N SER A 10 -8.87 -15.34 -25.49
CA SER A 10 -9.03 -14.38 -26.61
C SER A 10 -10.33 -13.57 -26.55
N ASN A 11 -11.02 -13.56 -25.41
CA ASN A 11 -12.30 -12.89 -25.26
C ASN A 11 -12.15 -11.41 -25.00
N VAL A 12 -13.17 -10.66 -25.40
CA VAL A 12 -13.32 -9.23 -25.10
C VAL A 12 -14.53 -9.05 -24.20
N PHE A 13 -14.34 -8.37 -23.08
CA PHE A 13 -15.41 -8.02 -22.14
C PHE A 13 -15.56 -6.49 -22.14
N TYR A 14 -16.78 -6.01 -22.06
CA TYR A 14 -17.08 -4.58 -21.98
C TYR A 14 -17.39 -4.20 -20.55
N SER A 15 -16.49 -3.42 -19.93
CA SER A 15 -16.70 -2.88 -18.58
C SER A 15 -17.58 -1.61 -18.61
N SER A 16 -17.55 -0.89 -19.71
CA SER A 16 -18.40 0.27 -20.01
C SER A 16 -18.48 0.47 -21.51
N THR A 17 -19.28 1.44 -21.96
CA THR A 17 -19.39 1.82 -23.40
C THR A 17 -18.03 2.14 -24.03
N TYR A 18 -17.06 2.62 -23.24
CA TYR A 18 -15.75 3.05 -23.72
C TYR A 18 -14.60 2.27 -23.11
N THR A 19 -14.85 1.17 -22.38
CA THR A 19 -13.80 0.39 -21.74
C THR A 19 -13.95 -1.08 -22.07
N GLU A 20 -12.96 -1.60 -22.76
CA GLU A 20 -12.85 -2.98 -23.17
C GLU A 20 -11.77 -3.70 -22.34
N ILE A 21 -12.04 -4.91 -21.90
CA ILE A 21 -11.07 -5.78 -21.24
C ILE A 21 -10.75 -6.91 -22.20
N HIS A 22 -9.52 -6.94 -22.68
CA HIS A 22 -9.05 -7.94 -23.62
C HIS A 22 -8.18 -8.98 -22.91
N GLY A 23 -8.41 -10.24 -23.17
CA GLY A 23 -7.45 -11.27 -22.85
C GLY A 23 -6.26 -11.26 -23.79
N ASN A 24 -5.17 -11.93 -23.41
CA ASN A 24 -3.94 -12.02 -24.18
C ASN A 24 -3.42 -13.46 -24.22
N PRO A 25 -3.74 -14.22 -25.30
CA PRO A 25 -3.27 -15.61 -25.45
C PRO A 25 -1.73 -15.74 -25.48
N ASP A 26 -1.02 -14.67 -25.91
CA ASP A 26 0.44 -14.65 -26.02
C ASP A 26 1.14 -14.27 -24.72
N LEU A 27 0.38 -14.13 -23.61
CA LEU A 27 0.91 -13.71 -22.32
C LEU A 27 1.84 -14.77 -21.74
N LYS A 28 3.08 -14.36 -21.47
CA LYS A 28 4.12 -15.23 -20.94
C LYS A 28 4.19 -15.15 -19.41
N PRO A 29 4.46 -16.27 -18.73
CA PRO A 29 4.79 -16.23 -17.30
C PRO A 29 6.03 -15.38 -17.05
N PHE A 30 6.12 -14.72 -15.91
CA PHE A 30 7.31 -13.97 -15.53
C PHE A 30 8.03 -14.59 -14.33
N SER A 31 9.33 -14.37 -14.30
CA SER A 31 10.17 -14.73 -13.17
C SER A 31 10.33 -13.55 -12.22
N TYR A 32 10.53 -13.86 -10.94
CA TYR A 32 10.67 -12.86 -9.90
C TYR A 32 11.87 -13.18 -9.00
N TYR A 33 12.87 -12.33 -9.02
CA TYR A 33 14.08 -12.46 -8.23
C TYR A 33 14.17 -11.34 -7.23
N ASN A 34 14.23 -11.68 -5.94
CA ASN A 34 14.36 -10.73 -4.84
C ASN A 34 15.60 -10.98 -4.05
N VAL A 35 16.37 -9.92 -3.81
CA VAL A 35 17.48 -9.90 -2.88
C VAL A 35 17.23 -8.81 -1.85
N ASN A 36 17.31 -9.17 -0.57
CA ASN A 36 17.13 -8.25 0.54
C ASN A 36 18.28 -8.42 1.52
N LEU A 37 18.93 -7.31 1.87
CA LEU A 37 19.93 -7.23 2.92
C LEU A 37 19.39 -6.34 4.03
N MET A 38 19.27 -6.87 5.24
CA MET A 38 18.69 -6.17 6.37
C MET A 38 19.67 -6.10 7.54
N TRP A 39 19.82 -4.90 8.10
CA TRP A 39 20.60 -4.64 9.30
C TRP A 39 19.67 -4.06 10.37
N GLN A 40 19.69 -4.69 11.54
CA GLN A 40 18.99 -4.18 12.70
C GLN A 40 19.99 -3.65 13.73
N ILE A 41 19.89 -2.37 14.09
CA ILE A 41 20.80 -1.70 15.00
C ILE A 41 20.05 -1.36 16.28
N LYS A 42 20.58 -1.83 17.42
CA LYS A 42 20.04 -1.58 18.79
C LYS A 42 18.53 -1.85 18.90
N ARG A 43 17.97 -2.78 18.12
CA ARG A 43 16.53 -3.09 18.04
C ARG A 43 15.62 -1.87 17.79
N ARG A 44 16.20 -0.74 17.42
CA ARG A 44 15.49 0.54 17.19
C ARG A 44 15.52 0.98 15.76
N TYR A 45 16.62 0.70 15.06
CA TYR A 45 16.81 1.13 13.68
C TYR A 45 16.90 -0.08 12.79
N THR A 46 16.22 -0.02 11.67
CA THR A 46 16.35 -1.04 10.62
C THR A 46 16.75 -0.35 9.33
N LEU A 47 17.78 -0.86 8.69
CA LEU A 47 18.19 -0.49 7.35
C LEU A 47 18.01 -1.71 6.46
N MET A 48 17.44 -1.54 5.28
CA MET A 48 17.28 -2.60 4.31
C MET A 48 17.66 -2.09 2.93
N ALA A 49 18.52 -2.81 2.25
CA ALA A 49 18.74 -2.66 0.82
C ALA A 49 18.02 -3.78 0.08
N PHE A 50 17.35 -3.47 -1.01
CA PHE A 50 16.63 -4.46 -1.79
C PHE A 50 16.84 -4.29 -3.29
N ALA A 51 16.78 -5.40 -3.99
CA ALA A 51 16.71 -5.47 -5.43
C ALA A 51 15.61 -6.46 -5.84
N SER A 52 14.76 -6.04 -6.76
CA SER A 52 13.66 -6.82 -7.30
C SER A 52 13.76 -6.80 -8.83
N LEU A 53 14.01 -7.95 -9.43
CA LEU A 53 14.14 -8.11 -10.87
C LEU A 53 12.98 -8.94 -11.40
N LYS A 54 12.27 -8.42 -12.38
CA LYS A 54 11.10 -9.05 -12.99
C LYS A 54 11.22 -9.03 -14.52
N PRO A 55 11.98 -9.95 -15.11
CA PRO A 55 11.93 -10.17 -16.55
C PRO A 55 10.56 -10.70 -16.97
N ASP A 56 10.12 -10.35 -18.17
CA ASP A 56 8.81 -10.69 -18.74
C ASP A 56 7.61 -10.29 -17.88
N TYR A 57 7.79 -9.30 -17.00
CA TYR A 57 6.74 -8.83 -16.09
C TYR A 57 5.47 -8.45 -16.86
N PHE A 58 4.32 -9.02 -16.50
CA PHE A 58 3.06 -8.63 -17.09
C PHE A 58 2.19 -7.82 -16.13
N VAL A 59 1.46 -6.88 -16.69
CA VAL A 59 0.53 -6.02 -15.96
C VAL A 59 -0.57 -5.53 -16.89
N GLN A 60 -1.76 -5.34 -16.35
CA GLN A 60 -2.85 -4.70 -17.04
C GLN A 60 -2.72 -3.18 -16.90
N LEU A 61 -2.52 -2.50 -18.03
CA LEU A 61 -2.54 -1.05 -18.09
C LEU A 61 -3.53 -0.60 -19.15
N PRO A 62 -4.23 0.53 -18.93
CA PRO A 62 -5.10 1.10 -19.94
C PRO A 62 -4.29 1.60 -21.15
N TYR A 63 -4.85 1.38 -22.34
CA TYR A 63 -4.35 1.90 -23.61
C TYR A 63 -5.51 2.55 -24.36
N GLN A 64 -5.36 3.81 -24.73
CA GLN A 64 -6.36 4.53 -25.53
C GLN A 64 -6.14 4.20 -26.99
N THR A 65 -7.15 3.62 -27.66
CA THR A 65 -7.04 3.31 -29.09
C THR A 65 -7.15 4.58 -29.93
N THR A 66 -6.57 4.54 -31.12
CA THR A 66 -6.58 5.67 -32.07
C THR A 66 -7.66 5.55 -33.13
N ASP A 67 -8.22 4.35 -33.30
CA ASP A 67 -9.24 4.02 -34.34
C ASP A 67 -10.67 4.33 -33.88
N ARG A 68 -10.90 4.32 -32.55
CA ARG A 68 -12.21 4.60 -31.96
C ARG A 68 -12.07 5.18 -30.58
N MET A 69 -13.15 5.74 -30.02
CA MET A 69 -13.18 6.25 -28.67
C MET A 69 -13.31 5.08 -27.66
N ALA A 70 -12.21 4.37 -27.42
CA ALA A 70 -12.18 3.28 -26.49
C ALA A 70 -10.85 3.20 -25.71
N VAL A 71 -10.92 2.67 -24.51
CA VAL A 71 -9.77 2.32 -23.68
C VAL A 71 -9.71 0.80 -23.55
N ILE A 72 -8.62 0.22 -23.98
CA ILE A 72 -8.36 -1.20 -23.88
C ILE A 72 -7.57 -1.48 -22.59
N MET A 73 -8.08 -2.39 -21.78
CA MET A 73 -7.42 -2.95 -20.61
C MET A 73 -6.94 -4.35 -20.97
N LYS A 74 -5.65 -4.51 -21.22
CA LYS A 74 -5.04 -5.78 -21.59
C LYS A 74 -3.77 -6.02 -20.80
N GLU A 75 -3.61 -7.22 -20.24
CA GLU A 75 -2.32 -7.62 -19.68
C GLU A 75 -1.31 -7.84 -20.79
N THR A 76 -0.16 -7.18 -20.66
CA THR A 76 0.95 -7.26 -21.62
C THR A 76 2.25 -7.48 -20.88
N ASN A 77 3.15 -8.27 -21.49
CA ASN A 77 4.49 -8.43 -20.96
C ASN A 77 5.34 -7.19 -21.23
N PHE A 78 6.09 -6.77 -20.24
CA PHE A 78 7.21 -5.86 -20.36
C PHE A 78 8.50 -6.66 -20.59
N ASP A 79 9.50 -6.08 -21.23
CA ASP A 79 10.83 -6.69 -21.28
C ASP A 79 11.35 -6.91 -19.85
N HIS A 80 11.14 -5.91 -18.99
CA HIS A 80 11.37 -6.03 -17.55
C HIS A 80 10.71 -4.89 -16.75
N SER A 81 10.50 -5.16 -15.45
CA SER A 81 10.18 -4.15 -14.44
C SER A 81 11.09 -4.37 -13.22
N ASN A 82 12.20 -3.62 -13.16
CA ASN A 82 13.21 -3.77 -12.13
C ASN A 82 13.11 -2.65 -11.09
N SER A 83 13.35 -2.98 -9.83
CA SER A 83 13.36 -2.01 -8.74
C SER A 83 14.54 -2.25 -7.81
N TYR A 84 15.20 -1.17 -7.42
CA TYR A 84 16.30 -1.17 -6.46
C TYR A 84 16.01 -0.12 -5.41
N GLY A 85 16.30 -0.40 -4.16
CA GLY A 85 15.97 0.59 -3.15
C GLY A 85 16.66 0.40 -1.82
N LEU A 86 16.49 1.44 -1.01
CA LEU A 86 16.90 1.49 0.38
C LEU A 86 15.69 1.84 1.23
N GLN A 87 15.54 1.15 2.33
CA GLN A 87 14.56 1.44 3.36
C GLN A 87 15.27 1.72 4.68
N ALA A 88 14.87 2.75 5.37
CA ALA A 88 15.26 3.02 6.74
C ALA A 88 14.02 3.15 7.60
N SER A 89 14.06 2.58 8.80
CA SER A 89 13.01 2.79 9.80
C SER A 89 13.60 2.96 11.19
N ALA A 90 12.91 3.73 12.02
CA ALA A 90 13.30 4.00 13.39
C ALA A 90 12.09 3.97 14.31
N ILE A 91 12.24 3.34 15.48
CA ILE A 91 11.31 3.43 16.60
C ILE A 91 11.84 4.50 17.56
N PHE A 92 10.98 5.40 17.99
CA PHE A 92 11.35 6.46 18.91
C PHE A 92 10.43 6.51 20.13
N ASN A 93 11.01 6.88 21.27
CA ASN A 93 10.30 7.13 22.51
C ASN A 93 10.90 8.37 23.17
N ALA A 94 10.09 9.40 23.38
CA ALA A 94 10.46 10.59 24.13
C ALA A 94 9.66 10.61 25.44
N GLY A 95 10.23 9.99 26.46
CA GLY A 95 9.57 9.84 27.76
C GLY A 95 8.26 9.05 27.69
N LYS A 96 7.29 9.46 28.52
CA LYS A 96 5.98 8.80 28.61
C LYS A 96 4.92 9.44 27.70
N TRP A 97 5.26 10.54 27.04
CA TRP A 97 4.28 11.36 26.33
C TRP A 97 4.29 11.17 24.80
N LEU A 98 5.41 10.74 24.20
CA LEU A 98 5.52 10.55 22.77
C LEU A 98 6.23 9.22 22.47
N ASN A 99 5.60 8.39 21.65
CA ASN A 99 6.21 7.20 21.08
C ASN A 99 5.73 7.00 19.64
N GLY A 100 6.50 6.28 18.86
CA GLY A 100 6.12 6.01 17.48
C GLY A 100 7.22 5.37 16.68
N ASN A 101 6.98 5.32 15.40
CA ASN A 101 7.93 4.86 14.40
C ASN A 101 7.86 5.74 13.16
N VAL A 102 8.97 5.85 12.46
CA VAL A 102 9.07 6.49 11.14
C VAL A 102 9.77 5.56 10.19
N PHE A 103 9.44 5.67 8.93
CA PHE A 103 10.15 4.96 7.87
C PHE A 103 10.30 5.84 6.63
N ALA A 104 11.35 5.57 5.88
CA ALA A 104 11.61 6.14 4.57
C ALA A 104 12.03 5.02 3.62
N VAL A 105 11.49 5.01 2.40
CA VAL A 105 11.86 4.07 1.33
C VAL A 105 12.19 4.87 0.09
N GLY A 106 13.42 4.76 -0.40
CA GLY A 106 13.83 5.26 -1.70
C GLY A 106 13.86 4.11 -2.69
N THR A 107 13.15 4.22 -3.81
CA THR A 107 13.07 3.19 -4.84
C THR A 107 13.42 3.77 -6.20
N PHE A 108 14.43 3.22 -6.84
CA PHE A 108 14.73 3.45 -8.24
C PHE A 108 14.06 2.35 -9.06
N LYS A 109 13.10 2.74 -9.89
CA LYS A 109 12.35 1.82 -10.75
C LYS A 109 12.77 1.99 -12.20
N HIS A 110 12.86 0.88 -12.94
CA HIS A 110 13.13 0.84 -14.36
C HIS A 110 12.15 -0.10 -15.05
N ASP A 111 11.22 0.47 -15.80
CA ASP A 111 10.24 -0.23 -16.62
C ASP A 111 10.62 -0.08 -18.09
N LYS A 112 10.68 -1.19 -18.83
CA LYS A 112 10.94 -1.23 -20.27
C LYS A 112 10.01 -2.22 -20.95
N SER A 113 9.45 -1.80 -22.07
CA SER A 113 8.74 -2.67 -23.01
C SER A 113 8.89 -2.18 -24.44
N ASN A 114 9.17 -3.09 -25.35
CA ASN A 114 9.15 -2.86 -26.79
C ASN A 114 7.84 -3.34 -27.43
N HIS A 115 6.94 -3.94 -26.64
CA HIS A 115 5.75 -4.66 -27.10
C HIS A 115 4.44 -4.21 -26.41
N PHE A 116 4.46 -3.04 -25.77
CA PHE A 116 3.25 -2.48 -25.19
C PHE A 116 2.45 -1.77 -26.27
N PHE A 117 1.56 -2.51 -26.94
CA PHE A 117 0.84 -2.05 -28.11
C PHE A 117 1.81 -1.41 -29.14
N ASP A 118 1.53 -0.18 -29.60
CA ASP A 118 2.37 0.63 -30.46
C ASP A 118 3.21 1.68 -29.69
N LEU A 119 3.29 1.57 -28.35
CA LEU A 119 3.95 2.51 -27.46
C LEU A 119 5.18 1.88 -26.77
N PRO A 120 6.31 1.70 -27.45
CA PRO A 120 7.52 1.25 -26.79
C PRO A 120 7.97 2.28 -25.75
N PHE A 121 8.42 1.81 -24.60
CA PHE A 121 8.91 2.69 -23.54
C PHE A 121 10.14 2.14 -22.82
N ASN A 122 10.96 3.05 -22.32
CA ASN A 122 12.11 2.76 -21.48
C ASN A 122 12.21 3.87 -20.43
N ARG A 123 11.58 3.65 -19.28
CA ARG A 123 11.37 4.69 -18.27
C ARG A 123 12.02 4.34 -16.95
N LYS A 124 12.67 5.34 -16.36
CA LYS A 124 13.37 5.24 -15.08
C LYS A 124 12.86 6.32 -14.15
N LYS A 125 12.67 5.99 -12.89
CA LYS A 125 12.22 6.96 -11.87
C LYS A 125 12.76 6.60 -10.50
N LEU A 126 13.25 7.62 -9.80
CA LEU A 126 13.46 7.56 -8.36
C LEU A 126 12.19 8.05 -7.68
N SER A 127 11.67 7.28 -6.76
CA SER A 127 10.53 7.62 -5.91
C SER A 127 10.88 7.46 -4.44
N VAL A 128 10.22 8.24 -3.60
CA VAL A 128 10.42 8.20 -2.15
C VAL A 128 9.06 8.03 -1.48
N ILE A 129 9.01 7.12 -0.51
CA ILE A 129 7.86 6.95 0.39
C ILE A 129 8.33 7.31 1.79
N LEU A 130 7.58 8.14 2.48
CA LEU A 130 7.78 8.50 3.88
C LEU A 130 6.50 8.20 4.65
N GLY A 131 6.65 7.68 5.84
CA GLY A 131 5.50 7.41 6.69
C GLY A 131 5.88 7.10 8.12
N GLY A 132 4.86 6.86 8.93
CA GLY A 132 5.08 6.49 10.32
C GLY A 132 3.83 6.60 11.16
N THR A 133 4.02 6.39 12.43
CA THR A 133 3.00 6.56 13.46
C THR A 133 3.58 7.38 14.60
N ALA A 134 2.88 8.39 15.04
CA ALA A 134 3.21 9.15 16.25
C ALA A 134 2.04 9.06 17.23
N SER A 135 2.29 8.58 18.44
CA SER A 135 1.31 8.51 19.52
C SER A 135 1.71 9.50 20.62
N VAL A 136 0.90 10.53 20.79
CA VAL A 136 1.11 11.62 21.75
C VAL A 136 0.12 11.48 22.88
N LYS A 137 0.60 11.37 24.12
CA LYS A 137 -0.23 11.44 25.31
C LYS A 137 -0.50 12.92 25.63
N LEU A 138 -1.75 13.34 25.49
CA LEU A 138 -2.16 14.75 25.60
C LEU A 138 -2.41 15.18 27.07
N CYS A 139 -2.67 14.23 27.95
CA CYS A 139 -2.97 14.51 29.35
C CYS A 139 -2.18 13.58 30.27
N SER A 140 -1.63 14.12 31.36
CA SER A 140 -0.89 13.31 32.34
C SER A 140 -1.81 12.51 33.29
N THR A 141 -2.96 13.07 33.62
CA THR A 141 -3.92 12.53 34.60
C THR A 141 -4.96 11.59 33.97
N GLN A 142 -5.21 11.69 32.67
CA GLN A 142 -6.16 10.85 31.95
C GLN A 142 -5.45 10.14 30.77
N ASP A 143 -5.97 9.01 30.37
CA ASP A 143 -5.47 8.31 29.17
C ASP A 143 -6.10 8.92 27.92
N LEU A 144 -5.64 10.11 27.56
CA LEU A 144 -6.00 10.82 26.35
C LEU A 144 -4.81 10.81 25.40
N ARG A 145 -4.98 10.20 24.23
CA ARG A 145 -3.93 10.03 23.23
C ARG A 145 -4.38 10.52 21.86
N LEU A 146 -3.49 11.22 21.19
CA LEU A 146 -3.59 11.52 19.76
C LEU A 146 -2.62 10.62 19.01
N ILE A 147 -3.12 9.89 18.03
CA ILE A 147 -2.31 9.03 17.15
C ILE A 147 -2.42 9.60 15.74
N LEU A 148 -1.28 9.86 15.12
CA LEU A 148 -1.16 10.40 13.77
C LEU A 148 -0.41 9.39 12.89
N ASN A 149 -0.93 9.14 11.69
CA ASN A 149 -0.31 8.27 10.69
C ASN A 149 -0.15 9.04 9.37
N PRO A 150 0.90 9.86 9.23
CA PRO A 150 1.23 10.51 7.99
C PRO A 150 1.80 9.51 6.99
N PHE A 151 1.44 9.67 5.72
CA PHE A 151 1.98 8.93 4.60
C PHE A 151 2.19 9.87 3.42
N PHE A 152 3.38 9.83 2.84
CA PHE A 152 3.73 10.59 1.65
C PHE A 152 4.42 9.67 0.65
N GLN A 153 4.02 9.76 -0.61
CA GLN A 153 4.71 9.15 -1.75
C GLN A 153 5.00 10.24 -2.78
N SER A 154 6.23 10.32 -3.23
CA SER A 154 6.62 11.20 -4.33
C SER A 154 6.07 10.69 -5.67
N LYS A 155 6.30 11.43 -6.75
CA LYS A 155 6.01 10.96 -8.11
C LYS A 155 6.65 9.59 -8.37
N ALA A 156 5.88 8.68 -8.97
CA ALA A 156 6.33 7.34 -9.37
C ALA A 156 5.95 7.06 -10.82
N ILE A 157 6.33 5.90 -11.34
CA ILE A 157 5.95 5.44 -12.68
C ILE A 157 5.41 4.02 -12.65
N GLN A 158 4.57 3.72 -13.62
CA GLN A 158 4.15 2.36 -13.97
C GLN A 158 3.97 2.27 -15.48
N GLY A 159 4.93 1.64 -16.17
CA GLY A 159 4.95 1.60 -17.62
C GLY A 159 4.91 3.01 -18.21
N VAL A 160 3.91 3.29 -19.05
CA VAL A 160 3.70 4.59 -19.70
C VAL A 160 3.06 5.65 -18.79
N TYR A 161 2.71 5.30 -17.54
CA TYR A 161 1.99 6.18 -16.64
C TYR A 161 2.91 6.88 -15.64
N ASP A 162 2.68 8.17 -15.45
CA ASP A 162 3.14 8.93 -14.29
C ASP A 162 2.11 8.85 -13.18
N ILE A 163 2.56 8.53 -11.98
CA ILE A 163 1.77 8.52 -10.76
C ILE A 163 2.09 9.81 -10.00
N SER A 164 1.06 10.61 -9.75
CA SER A 164 1.19 11.86 -9.01
C SER A 164 1.58 11.64 -7.55
N PRO A 165 2.20 12.63 -6.89
CA PRO A 165 2.48 12.52 -5.47
C PRO A 165 1.20 12.33 -4.67
N ILE A 166 1.30 11.56 -3.60
CA ILE A 166 0.19 11.29 -2.69
C ILE A 166 0.63 11.70 -1.29
N PHE A 167 -0.19 12.46 -0.62
CA PHE A 167 -0.08 12.69 0.82
C PHE A 167 -1.37 12.24 1.49
N ASN A 168 -1.27 11.39 2.50
CA ASN A 168 -2.38 10.95 3.30
C ASN A 168 -2.08 11.14 4.77
N MET A 169 -3.11 11.40 5.56
CA MET A 169 -3.03 11.51 7.00
C MET A 169 -4.27 10.87 7.62
N ASP A 170 -4.03 9.88 8.47
CA ASP A 170 -5.05 9.39 9.39
C ASP A 170 -4.75 9.92 10.79
N ALA A 171 -5.80 10.26 11.51
CA ALA A 171 -5.69 10.72 12.90
C ALA A 171 -6.70 9.99 13.78
N LYS A 172 -6.28 9.65 14.98
CA LYS A 172 -7.13 9.02 15.98
C LYS A 172 -6.96 9.73 17.31
N LEU A 173 -8.06 10.21 17.87
CA LEU A 173 -8.13 10.68 19.25
C LEU A 173 -8.78 9.57 20.09
N GLN A 174 -8.09 9.12 21.11
CA GLN A 174 -8.55 8.06 21.99
C GLN A 174 -8.50 8.53 23.44
N TRP A 175 -9.60 8.37 24.12
CA TRP A 175 -9.73 8.63 25.56
C TRP A 175 -10.23 7.37 26.27
N SER A 176 -9.74 7.15 27.48
CA SER A 176 -10.22 6.11 28.39
C SER A 176 -10.43 6.69 29.79
N SER A 177 -11.52 6.31 30.43
CA SER A 177 -11.79 6.70 31.82
C SER A 177 -10.78 6.06 32.77
N HIS A 178 -10.60 6.65 33.95
CA HIS A 178 -9.66 6.17 34.95
C HIS A 178 -9.97 4.74 35.45
N ASP A 179 -11.26 4.40 35.54
CA ASP A 179 -11.74 3.06 35.91
C ASP A 179 -11.74 2.06 34.73
N GLY A 180 -11.33 2.50 33.54
CA GLY A 180 -11.25 1.69 32.33
C GLY A 180 -12.60 1.22 31.76
N LYS A 181 -13.74 1.70 32.32
CA LYS A 181 -15.07 1.30 31.88
C LYS A 181 -15.51 2.02 30.63
N TRP A 182 -15.17 3.31 30.52
CA TRP A 182 -15.54 4.13 29.36
C TRP A 182 -14.35 4.31 28.42
N GLY A 183 -14.62 4.21 27.15
CA GLY A 183 -13.67 4.55 26.10
C GLY A 183 -14.36 5.36 25.00
N VAL A 184 -13.70 6.40 24.52
CA VAL A 184 -14.16 7.20 23.37
C VAL A 184 -13.05 7.23 22.35
N ARG A 185 -13.40 6.97 21.08
CA ARG A 185 -12.48 7.03 19.96
C ARG A 185 -13.08 7.85 18.83
N LEU A 186 -12.36 8.85 18.39
CA LEU A 186 -12.65 9.60 17.17
C LEU A 186 -11.56 9.23 16.16
N ASN A 187 -11.94 8.61 15.05
CA ASN A 187 -11.01 8.28 13.97
C ASN A 187 -11.34 9.16 12.77
N GLY A 188 -10.32 9.76 12.17
CA GLY A 188 -10.38 10.39 10.87
C GLY A 188 -9.45 9.65 9.92
N SER A 189 -9.96 9.13 8.83
CA SER A 189 -9.16 8.51 7.75
C SER A 189 -9.13 9.41 6.55
N ASN A 190 -7.97 9.51 5.91
CA ASN A 190 -7.72 10.37 4.75
C ASN A 190 -8.28 11.79 4.96
N ILE A 191 -7.92 12.41 6.09
CA ILE A 191 -8.52 13.67 6.56
C ILE A 191 -8.39 14.85 5.57
N PHE A 192 -7.45 14.77 4.62
CA PHE A 192 -7.26 15.75 3.55
C PHE A 192 -7.98 15.36 2.24
N ASN A 193 -8.69 14.24 2.22
CA ASN A 193 -9.43 13.74 1.05
C ASN A 193 -8.58 13.67 -0.23
N ASN A 194 -7.33 13.25 -0.10
CA ASN A 194 -6.42 13.14 -1.23
C ASN A 194 -6.77 11.95 -2.12
N ARG A 195 -6.51 12.12 -3.42
CA ARG A 195 -6.86 11.16 -4.47
C ARG A 195 -5.60 10.65 -5.16
N PHE A 196 -5.66 9.42 -5.60
CA PHE A 196 -4.66 8.86 -6.49
C PHE A 196 -4.92 9.35 -7.92
N ASP A 197 -3.93 9.95 -8.54
CA ASP A 197 -4.01 10.46 -9.90
C ASP A 197 -2.89 9.86 -10.74
N THR A 198 -3.24 9.28 -11.87
CA THR A 198 -2.29 8.79 -12.86
C THR A 198 -2.58 9.41 -14.22
N ARG A 199 -1.53 9.68 -14.96
CA ARG A 199 -1.64 10.22 -16.31
C ARG A 199 -0.69 9.50 -17.25
N SER A 200 -1.18 9.13 -18.43
CA SER A 200 -0.31 8.77 -19.55
C SER A 200 0.47 9.99 -20.03
N VAL A 201 1.73 9.79 -20.36
CA VAL A 201 2.64 10.88 -20.78
C VAL A 201 3.31 10.59 -22.12
N GLN A 202 2.83 9.58 -22.85
CA GLN A 202 3.50 9.10 -24.04
C GLN A 202 2.63 9.26 -25.29
N ASP A 203 3.20 9.94 -26.28
CA ASP A 203 2.68 10.13 -27.65
C ASP A 203 1.21 10.58 -27.72
N ASN A 204 0.37 9.82 -28.40
CA ASN A 204 -1.04 10.10 -28.64
C ASN A 204 -1.96 9.76 -27.45
N GLN A 205 -1.41 9.38 -26.31
CA GLN A 205 -2.19 9.00 -25.12
C GLN A 205 -2.47 10.22 -24.24
N ASP A 206 -3.74 10.56 -24.06
CA ASP A 206 -4.18 11.57 -23.08
C ASP A 206 -5.14 10.95 -22.06
N TYR A 207 -4.79 9.80 -21.56
CA TYR A 207 -5.59 9.09 -20.58
C TYR A 207 -5.20 9.50 -19.16
N ARG A 208 -6.19 9.91 -18.38
CA ARG A 208 -6.02 10.25 -16.96
C ARG A 208 -6.99 9.46 -16.11
N MET A 209 -6.48 8.77 -15.11
CA MET A 209 -7.27 8.03 -14.15
C MET A 209 -7.16 8.67 -12.78
N LYS A 210 -8.29 9.00 -12.19
CA LYS A 210 -8.40 9.47 -10.80
C LYS A 210 -9.15 8.42 -9.98
N VAL A 211 -8.49 7.87 -8.99
CA VAL A 211 -9.07 6.85 -8.12
C VAL A 211 -9.15 7.36 -6.69
N ASN A 212 -10.32 7.29 -6.12
CA ASN A 212 -10.51 7.48 -4.68
C ASN A 212 -10.50 6.11 -4.02
N TYR A 213 -9.37 5.71 -3.46
CA TYR A 213 -9.30 4.48 -2.68
C TYR A 213 -10.08 4.58 -1.38
N ASN A 214 -9.99 5.73 -0.71
CA ASN A 214 -10.69 6.01 0.53
C ASN A 214 -11.18 7.45 0.53
N TRP A 215 -12.47 7.65 0.75
CA TRP A 215 -13.01 8.97 1.03
C TRP A 215 -12.58 9.42 2.43
N ALA A 216 -12.49 10.73 2.63
CA ALA A 216 -12.35 11.26 3.98
C ALA A 216 -13.53 10.74 4.82
N SER A 217 -13.24 10.08 5.91
CA SER A 217 -14.25 9.52 6.80
C SER A 217 -13.93 9.80 8.26
N PHE A 218 -14.96 10.05 9.04
CA PHE A 218 -14.87 10.27 10.47
C PHE A 218 -15.78 9.30 11.19
N THR A 219 -15.23 8.60 12.17
CA THR A 219 -15.99 7.61 12.95
C THR A 219 -15.83 7.91 14.43
N LEU A 220 -16.96 8.07 15.12
CA LEU A 220 -17.01 8.18 16.58
C LEU A 220 -17.47 6.84 17.15
N ALA A 221 -16.70 6.29 18.08
CA ALA A 221 -17.06 5.10 18.84
C ALA A 221 -17.04 5.40 20.33
N VAL A 222 -18.11 5.05 21.00
CA VAL A 222 -18.22 5.10 22.47
C VAL A 222 -18.33 3.66 22.96
N ILE A 223 -17.46 3.27 23.86
CA ILE A 223 -17.35 1.92 24.39
C ILE A 223 -17.60 1.97 25.88
N TYR A 224 -18.54 1.19 26.34
CA TYR A 224 -18.77 0.97 27.76
C TYR A 224 -18.60 -0.50 28.11
N LYS A 225 -17.73 -0.81 29.05
CA LYS A 225 -17.48 -2.15 29.56
C LYS A 225 -18.32 -2.39 30.80
N PHE A 226 -19.31 -3.24 30.71
CA PHE A 226 -20.13 -3.68 31.84
C PHE A 226 -19.85 -5.13 32.15
N GLY A 227 -19.97 -5.52 33.42
CA GLY A 227 -19.68 -6.85 33.91
C GLY A 227 -18.22 -7.05 34.33
N GLY A 228 -18.02 -7.51 35.52
CA GLY A 228 -16.69 -7.93 36.05
C GLY A 228 -16.47 -9.40 35.77
N TYR A 229 -16.31 -9.81 34.50
CA TYR A 229 -15.87 -11.18 34.21
C TYR A 229 -14.41 -11.32 34.70
N LYS A 230 -14.23 -11.94 35.86
CA LYS A 230 -12.92 -12.48 36.23
C LYS A 230 -12.76 -13.78 35.46
N GLU A 231 -11.81 -13.81 34.58
CA GLU A 231 -11.40 -15.05 33.92
C GLU A 231 -11.14 -16.09 35.00
N LYS A 232 -11.99 -17.10 35.08
CA LYS A 232 -11.72 -18.23 35.97
C LYS A 232 -10.53 -18.96 35.35
N THR A 233 -9.39 -18.92 36.05
CA THR A 233 -8.30 -19.85 35.79
C THR A 233 -8.88 -21.26 35.83
N VAL A 234 -9.01 -21.88 34.67
CA VAL A 234 -9.35 -23.30 34.58
C VAL A 234 -8.15 -24.00 35.19
N LYS A 235 -8.35 -24.63 36.36
CA LYS A 235 -7.32 -25.51 36.93
C LYS A 235 -7.04 -26.57 35.87
N GLU A 236 -5.79 -26.69 35.45
CA GLU A 236 -5.37 -27.81 34.62
C GLU A 236 -5.82 -29.11 35.32
N VAL A 237 -6.48 -29.94 34.56
CA VAL A 237 -6.88 -31.27 35.05
C VAL A 237 -5.60 -32.03 35.28
N ASP A 238 -5.39 -32.45 36.55
CA ASP A 238 -4.24 -33.28 36.91
C ASP A 238 -4.35 -34.62 36.16
N THR A 239 -3.59 -34.74 35.10
CA THR A 239 -3.51 -35.94 34.26
C THR A 239 -2.48 -36.95 34.79
N SER A 240 -1.83 -36.71 35.93
CA SER A 240 -0.81 -37.59 36.49
C SER A 240 -1.33 -38.99 36.86
N ARG A 241 -2.64 -39.18 36.94
CA ARG A 241 -3.31 -40.46 37.22
C ARG A 241 -3.82 -41.19 35.99
N MET A 242 -3.70 -40.59 34.79
CA MET A 242 -4.00 -41.31 33.57
C MET A 242 -2.71 -41.98 33.10
N GLY A 243 -2.60 -43.29 33.47
CA GLY A 243 -1.43 -44.09 33.10
C GLY A 243 -1.17 -44.07 31.61
N HIS A 244 0.10 -44.07 31.27
CA HIS A 244 0.60 -44.26 29.91
C HIS A 244 0.45 -45.74 29.51
#